data_4cc241c4cb5f92415e9e53c766a48491
#
_entry.id   4cc241c4cb5f92415e9e53c766a48491
#
_cell.length_a   1.000
_cell.length_b   1.000
_cell.length_c   1.000
_cell.angle_alpha   90.00
_cell.angle_beta   90.00
_cell.angle_gamma   90.00
#
_symmetry.space_group_name_H-M   'P 1'
#
loop_
_entity.id
_entity.type
_entity.pdbx_description
1 polymer ?
#
loop_
_entity_poly.entity_id
_entity_poly.type
_entity_poly.pdbx_seq_one_letter_code
_entity_poly.pdbx_strand_id
1 'polypeptide(L)'
;MTNSGFKNVLLACFVQAGSTFFCGSANAQNTSEIGIGIGATNYRGEVSPDFQLQNSRPAFTAFYRKDVSVPITLRGGFTAGFLRGADDNVTGVNGGVPPLQAYRQANTKGSVFEASAVVEYNFLDYHYRTDKVHFTPYLFAGLAGFYANTTTVSNNPLLQASFNQKGSMLGLAIPAGAGIKYALSEHLNLGLEVGVRKTFTDQLDHLSTQDPLLVNIHDQDWYYYSGVSLSYTFYKIRCPNQYKKNKKLLK
;
A
#
# COMPACT_ATOMS: atom_id res chain seq x y z
N MET A 1 4.53 -38.43 -17.67
CA MET A 1 5.02 -37.53 -18.75
C MET A 1 4.87 -36.11 -18.27
N THR A 2 5.76 -35.58 -17.98
CA THR A 2 6.68 -34.60 -17.37
C THR A 2 6.23 -33.14 -17.52
N ASN A 3 5.92 -32.57 -16.38
CA ASN A 3 5.60 -31.15 -16.13
C ASN A 3 6.82 -30.17 -16.32
N SER A 4 7.89 -30.63 -16.96
CA SER A 4 9.13 -29.85 -17.15
C SER A 4 9.01 -28.79 -18.26
N GLY A 5 8.23 -29.04 -19.29
CA GLY A 5 8.07 -28.12 -20.43
C GLY A 5 7.34 -26.83 -20.08
N PHE A 6 6.33 -26.92 -19.20
CA PHE A 6 5.52 -25.75 -18.83
C PHE A 6 6.29 -24.75 -17.94
N LYS A 7 7.14 -25.25 -17.06
CA LYS A 7 8.00 -24.39 -16.21
C LYS A 7 9.06 -23.62 -17.02
N ASN A 8 9.60 -24.26 -18.06
CA ASN A 8 10.61 -23.61 -18.90
C ASN A 8 10.00 -22.57 -19.84
N VAL A 9 8.77 -22.77 -20.31
CA VAL A 9 8.03 -21.77 -21.10
C VAL A 9 7.65 -20.56 -20.25
N LEU A 10 7.21 -20.78 -19.01
CA LEU A 10 6.87 -19.70 -18.08
C LEU A 10 8.11 -18.87 -17.70
N LEU A 11 9.25 -19.53 -17.46
CA LEU A 11 10.52 -18.86 -17.17
C LEU A 11 11.03 -18.06 -18.38
N ALA A 12 10.91 -18.58 -19.59
CA ALA A 12 11.28 -17.89 -20.82
C ALA A 12 10.41 -16.64 -21.09
N CYS A 13 9.11 -16.72 -20.82
CA CYS A 13 8.20 -15.58 -20.93
C CYS A 13 8.53 -14.47 -19.90
N PHE A 14 8.92 -14.84 -18.67
CA PHE A 14 9.36 -13.86 -17.66
C PHE A 14 10.67 -13.18 -18.01
N VAL A 15 11.63 -13.89 -18.57
CA VAL A 15 12.93 -13.35 -18.99
C VAL A 15 12.77 -12.44 -20.22
N GLN A 16 11.88 -12.79 -21.16
CA GLN A 16 11.60 -11.97 -22.34
C GLN A 16 10.79 -10.72 -22.02
N ALA A 17 9.85 -10.77 -21.07
CA ALA A 17 9.15 -9.61 -20.58
C ALA A 17 10.07 -8.62 -19.85
N GLY A 18 11.12 -9.10 -19.16
CA GLY A 18 12.14 -8.27 -18.51
C GLY A 18 13.09 -7.55 -19.47
N SER A 19 13.36 -8.10 -20.66
CA SER A 19 14.30 -7.51 -21.62
C SER A 19 13.71 -6.42 -22.50
N THR A 20 12.39 -6.37 -22.69
CA THR A 20 11.73 -5.32 -23.48
C THR A 20 11.51 -4.01 -22.72
N PHE A 21 11.70 -4.00 -21.39
CA PHE A 21 11.58 -2.78 -20.58
C PHE A 21 12.82 -1.86 -20.63
N PHE A 22 13.91 -2.27 -21.26
CA PHE A 22 15.16 -1.49 -21.28
C PHE A 22 15.41 -0.70 -22.58
N CYS A 23 14.52 -0.70 -23.54
CA CYS A 23 14.75 -0.01 -24.83
C CYS A 23 13.81 1.19 -24.99
N GLY A 24 14.28 2.34 -24.57
CA GLY A 24 13.65 3.62 -24.84
C GLY A 24 14.12 4.68 -23.87
N SER A 25 15.25 5.35 -24.16
CA SER A 25 15.56 6.64 -23.52
C SER A 25 14.60 7.70 -24.02
N ALA A 26 13.32 7.59 -23.65
CA ALA A 26 12.44 8.74 -23.67
C ALA A 26 13.03 9.73 -22.66
N ASN A 27 13.41 10.92 -23.10
CA ASN A 27 13.82 12.02 -22.24
C ASN A 27 12.59 12.50 -21.47
N ALA A 28 12.10 11.68 -20.54
CA ALA A 28 11.17 12.11 -19.53
C ALA A 28 11.87 13.17 -18.70
N GLN A 29 11.24 14.30 -18.48
CA GLN A 29 11.70 15.28 -17.52
C GLN A 29 11.87 14.52 -16.21
N ASN A 30 13.08 14.48 -15.68
CA ASN A 30 13.43 13.65 -14.52
C ASN A 30 12.92 14.37 -13.27
N THR A 31 11.62 14.27 -13.03
CA THR A 31 10.96 14.84 -11.86
C THR A 31 11.07 13.87 -10.70
N SER A 32 11.24 14.43 -9.52
CA SER A 32 11.27 13.69 -8.26
C SER A 32 10.39 14.43 -7.25
N GLU A 33 9.67 13.70 -6.43
CA GLU A 33 8.81 14.25 -5.40
C GLU A 33 9.17 13.67 -4.03
N ILE A 34 9.10 14.51 -3.01
CA ILE A 34 9.08 14.08 -1.61
C ILE A 34 7.76 14.52 -1.01
N GLY A 35 7.12 13.65 -0.25
CA GLY A 35 5.83 13.95 0.33
C GLY A 35 5.63 13.33 1.70
N ILE A 36 4.70 13.94 2.42
CA ILE A 36 4.19 13.45 3.69
C ILE A 36 2.67 13.42 3.64
N GLY A 37 2.05 12.56 4.41
CA GLY A 37 0.61 12.44 4.45
C GLY A 37 0.09 11.98 5.79
N ILE A 38 -1.17 12.23 5.99
CA ILE A 38 -1.96 11.76 7.12
C ILE A 38 -3.15 10.97 6.60
N GLY A 39 -3.55 9.97 7.33
CA GLY A 39 -4.65 9.12 6.91
C GLY A 39 -5.18 8.27 8.03
N ALA A 40 -5.91 7.24 7.64
CA ALA A 40 -6.46 6.25 8.53
C ALA A 40 -6.15 4.84 8.02
N THR A 41 -5.82 3.97 8.95
CA THR A 41 -5.75 2.53 8.72
C THR A 41 -6.99 1.87 9.29
N ASN A 42 -7.46 0.83 8.60
CA ASN A 42 -8.57 0.00 9.02
C ASN A 42 -8.17 -1.47 8.87
N TYR A 43 -8.28 -2.24 9.93
CA TYR A 43 -7.94 -3.66 9.95
C TYR A 43 -9.14 -4.50 9.51
N ARG A 44 -8.87 -5.55 8.73
CA ARG A 44 -9.83 -6.59 8.38
C ARG A 44 -9.20 -7.97 8.58
N GLY A 45 -9.78 -8.75 9.46
CA GLY A 45 -9.36 -10.12 9.80
C GLY A 45 -10.44 -10.78 10.63
N GLU A 46 -10.09 -11.78 11.41
CA GLU A 46 -11.04 -12.59 12.20
C GLU A 46 -11.85 -11.77 13.22
N VAL A 47 -11.22 -10.76 13.85
CA VAL A 47 -11.86 -9.89 14.85
C VAL A 47 -12.69 -8.78 14.21
N SER A 48 -12.44 -8.45 12.95
CA SER A 48 -13.17 -7.41 12.21
C SER A 48 -13.34 -7.85 10.75
N PRO A 49 -14.32 -8.73 10.45
CA PRO A 49 -14.50 -9.30 9.12
C PRO A 49 -14.93 -8.26 8.08
N ASP A 50 -15.60 -7.17 8.53
CA ASP A 50 -16.10 -6.12 7.67
C ASP A 50 -15.37 -4.80 7.86
N PHE A 51 -15.39 -3.96 6.81
CA PHE A 51 -14.87 -2.60 6.90
C PHE A 51 -15.78 -1.76 7.81
N GLN A 52 -15.21 -1.26 8.91
CA GLN A 52 -15.92 -0.46 9.88
C GLN A 52 -15.19 0.85 10.16
N LEU A 53 -15.87 1.97 9.90
CA LEU A 53 -15.30 3.30 10.16
C LEU A 53 -14.89 3.50 11.63
N GLN A 54 -15.57 2.86 12.57
CA GLN A 54 -15.29 2.93 14.01
C GLN A 54 -13.93 2.31 14.38
N ASN A 55 -13.43 1.37 13.57
CA ASN A 55 -12.13 0.72 13.74
C ASN A 55 -10.99 1.50 13.05
N SER A 56 -11.31 2.58 12.34
CA SER A 56 -10.30 3.42 11.70
C SER A 56 -9.41 4.10 12.74
N ARG A 57 -8.09 4.04 12.51
CA ARG A 57 -7.07 4.63 13.38
C ARG A 57 -6.13 5.49 12.57
N PRO A 58 -5.57 6.56 13.19
CA PRO A 58 -4.70 7.46 12.48
C PRO A 58 -3.45 6.76 11.94
N ALA A 59 -2.99 7.23 10.80
CA ALA A 59 -1.77 6.79 10.16
C ALA A 59 -1.02 7.98 9.56
N PHE A 60 0.30 7.86 9.50
CA PHE A 60 1.21 8.82 8.90
C PHE A 60 2.00 8.13 7.80
N THR A 61 2.23 8.83 6.70
CA THR A 61 3.06 8.34 5.60
C THR A 61 4.09 9.37 5.19
N ALA A 62 5.25 8.89 4.78
CA ALA A 62 6.29 9.69 4.13
C ALA A 62 6.76 8.91 2.91
N PHE A 63 6.98 9.58 1.78
CA PHE A 63 7.33 8.91 0.55
C PHE A 63 8.23 9.77 -0.34
N TYR A 64 8.96 9.07 -1.19
CA TYR A 64 9.71 9.62 -2.30
C TYR A 64 9.22 9.00 -3.59
N ARG A 65 8.92 9.83 -4.58
CA ARG A 65 8.53 9.43 -5.93
C ARG A 65 9.58 9.85 -6.93
N LYS A 66 9.78 9.02 -7.94
CA LYS A 66 10.62 9.33 -9.08
C LYS A 66 9.91 8.92 -10.36
N ASP A 67 9.68 9.87 -11.24
CA ASP A 67 9.10 9.60 -12.54
C ASP A 67 10.12 8.93 -13.45
N VAL A 68 9.76 7.78 -13.97
CA VAL A 68 10.55 7.00 -14.93
C VAL A 68 10.08 7.34 -16.35
N SER A 69 8.80 7.53 -16.51
CA SER A 69 8.16 7.97 -17.75
C SER A 69 6.91 8.78 -17.42
N VAL A 70 6.28 9.40 -18.42
CA VAL A 70 5.05 10.19 -18.22
C VAL A 70 3.98 9.39 -17.45
N PRO A 71 3.65 8.13 -17.82
CA PRO A 71 2.65 7.35 -17.09
C PRO A 71 3.19 6.59 -15.88
N ILE A 72 4.52 6.40 -15.74
CA ILE A 72 5.08 5.50 -14.74
C ILE A 72 5.95 6.25 -13.73
N THR A 73 5.56 6.16 -12.47
CA THR A 73 6.29 6.68 -11.32
C THR A 73 6.68 5.52 -10.39
N LEU A 74 7.91 5.51 -9.92
CA LEU A 74 8.34 4.64 -8.83
C LEU A 74 8.21 5.39 -7.51
N ARG A 75 7.59 4.76 -6.51
CA ARG A 75 7.46 5.33 -5.17
C ARG A 75 8.04 4.38 -4.13
N GLY A 76 8.97 4.90 -3.33
CA GLY A 76 9.38 4.31 -2.05
C GLY A 76 8.70 5.04 -0.91
N GLY A 77 8.10 4.32 0.03
CA GLY A 77 7.34 4.92 1.11
C GLY A 77 7.52 4.23 2.44
N PHE A 78 7.27 4.99 3.49
CA PHE A 78 7.17 4.50 4.86
C PHE A 78 5.83 4.93 5.45
N THR A 79 5.11 3.99 6.05
CA THR A 79 3.82 4.24 6.70
C THR A 79 3.86 3.75 8.13
N ALA A 80 3.42 4.60 9.07
CA ALA A 80 3.22 4.26 10.47
C ALA A 80 1.74 4.43 10.80
N GLY A 81 1.09 3.38 11.26
CA GLY A 81 -0.34 3.38 11.55
C GLY A 81 -0.68 2.61 12.82
N PHE A 82 -1.87 2.89 13.35
CA PHE A 82 -2.44 2.13 14.44
C PHE A 82 -3.55 1.22 13.92
N LEU A 83 -3.64 0.02 14.47
CA LEU A 83 -4.66 -0.96 14.11
C LEU A 83 -5.63 -1.16 15.27
N ARG A 84 -6.89 -1.38 14.96
CA ARG A 84 -7.91 -1.77 15.91
C ARG A 84 -8.91 -2.72 15.25
N GLY A 85 -9.24 -3.81 15.94
CA GLY A 85 -10.37 -4.66 15.67
C GLY A 85 -11.14 -4.91 16.96
N ALA A 86 -12.46 -4.94 16.93
CA ALA A 86 -13.30 -5.22 18.08
C ALA A 86 -14.53 -5.99 17.64
N ASP A 87 -14.78 -7.14 18.28
CA ASP A 87 -15.96 -7.97 18.04
C ASP A 87 -17.27 -7.22 18.30
N ASP A 88 -17.29 -6.31 19.27
CA ASP A 88 -18.48 -5.51 19.61
C ASP A 88 -18.95 -4.59 18.49
N ASN A 89 -18.07 -4.28 17.54
CA ASN A 89 -18.40 -3.43 16.40
C ASN A 89 -18.98 -4.24 15.22
N VAL A 90 -18.95 -5.57 15.27
CA VAL A 90 -19.46 -6.43 14.18
C VAL A 90 -20.98 -6.49 14.25
N THR A 91 -21.63 -6.15 13.14
CA THR A 91 -23.09 -6.18 13.04
C THR A 91 -23.53 -7.40 12.22
N GLY A 92 -24.28 -8.29 12.81
CA GLY A 92 -24.88 -9.44 12.12
C GLY A 92 -26.08 -9.06 11.26
N VAL A 93 -26.56 -10.02 10.47
CA VAL A 93 -27.66 -9.86 9.51
C VAL A 93 -28.94 -9.32 10.15
N ASN A 94 -29.17 -9.58 11.44
CA ASN A 94 -30.34 -9.14 12.18
C ASN A 94 -30.08 -7.88 13.03
N GLY A 95 -29.00 -7.14 12.81
CA GLY A 95 -28.67 -5.91 13.53
C GLY A 95 -28.03 -6.09 14.91
N GLY A 96 -27.86 -7.33 15.40
CA GLY A 96 -27.17 -7.65 16.65
C GLY A 96 -25.74 -8.15 16.41
N VAL A 97 -24.95 -8.27 17.48
CA VAL A 97 -23.62 -8.90 17.43
C VAL A 97 -23.79 -10.39 17.13
N PRO A 98 -23.07 -10.98 16.15
CA PRO A 98 -23.17 -12.40 15.87
C PRO A 98 -22.76 -13.27 17.07
N PRO A 99 -23.30 -14.51 17.21
CA PRO A 99 -23.10 -15.34 18.40
C PRO A 99 -21.63 -15.62 18.75
N LEU A 100 -20.78 -15.83 17.73
CA LEU A 100 -19.35 -16.10 17.93
C LEU A 100 -18.65 -14.87 18.52
N GLN A 101 -18.88 -13.69 17.95
CA GLN A 101 -18.31 -12.42 18.40
C GLN A 101 -18.82 -12.04 19.80
N ALA A 102 -20.13 -12.27 20.06
CA ALA A 102 -20.74 -12.04 21.37
C ALA A 102 -20.15 -12.95 22.45
N TYR A 103 -19.76 -14.18 22.10
CA TYR A 103 -19.08 -15.11 23.01
C TYR A 103 -17.59 -14.78 23.18
N ARG A 104 -16.89 -14.49 22.08
CA ARG A 104 -15.45 -14.24 22.07
C ARG A 104 -15.06 -12.90 22.68
N GLN A 105 -15.81 -11.84 22.41
CA GLN A 105 -15.60 -10.46 22.89
C GLN A 105 -14.13 -10.02 22.76
N ALA A 106 -13.50 -10.35 21.64
CA ALA A 106 -12.11 -10.05 21.41
C ALA A 106 -11.93 -8.57 20.99
N ASN A 107 -10.84 -7.99 21.46
CA ASN A 107 -10.40 -6.64 21.13
C ASN A 107 -8.92 -6.67 20.79
N THR A 108 -8.59 -6.39 19.57
CA THR A 108 -7.22 -6.31 19.06
C THR A 108 -6.81 -4.85 18.88
N LYS A 109 -5.66 -4.48 19.41
CA LYS A 109 -5.05 -3.16 19.26
C LYS A 109 -3.58 -3.33 18.90
N GLY A 110 -3.07 -2.46 18.04
CA GLY A 110 -1.67 -2.54 17.67
C GLY A 110 -1.18 -1.34 16.90
N SER A 111 0.08 -1.43 16.53
CA SER A 111 0.75 -0.50 15.63
C SER A 111 1.39 -1.28 14.48
N VAL A 112 1.40 -0.69 13.29
CA VAL A 112 2.05 -1.21 12.10
C VAL A 112 3.02 -0.17 11.54
N PHE A 113 4.21 -0.64 11.20
CA PHE A 113 5.23 0.13 10.49
C PHE A 113 5.50 -0.59 9.18
N GLU A 114 5.29 0.08 8.07
CA GLU A 114 5.41 -0.47 6.71
C GLU A 114 6.47 0.29 5.94
N ALA A 115 7.38 -0.43 5.28
CA ALA A 115 8.24 0.10 4.24
C ALA A 115 7.81 -0.50 2.90
N SER A 116 7.50 0.33 1.92
CA SER A 116 6.94 -0.09 0.64
C SER A 116 7.71 0.43 -0.57
N ALA A 117 7.70 -0.37 -1.62
CA ALA A 117 8.16 -0.01 -2.95
C ALA A 117 7.05 -0.33 -3.95
N VAL A 118 6.50 0.69 -4.60
CA VAL A 118 5.35 0.54 -5.50
C VAL A 118 5.61 1.24 -6.84
N VAL A 119 4.96 0.73 -7.87
CA VAL A 119 4.86 1.33 -9.18
C VAL A 119 3.50 2.02 -9.26
N GLU A 120 3.49 3.28 -9.67
CA GLU A 120 2.27 4.04 -9.92
C GLU A 120 2.10 4.22 -11.43
N TYR A 121 0.89 4.01 -11.91
CA TYR A 121 0.49 4.31 -13.28
C TYR A 121 -0.43 5.53 -13.29
N ASN A 122 0.07 6.64 -13.82
CA ASN A 122 -0.66 7.90 -13.95
C ASN A 122 -1.40 7.91 -15.28
N PHE A 123 -2.69 8.23 -15.26
CA PHE A 123 -3.52 8.25 -16.48
C PHE A 123 -3.37 9.53 -17.28
N LEU A 124 -3.02 10.64 -16.62
CA LEU A 124 -2.88 11.95 -17.22
C LEU A 124 -1.53 12.57 -16.86
N ASP A 125 -0.99 13.40 -17.74
CA ASP A 125 0.17 14.23 -17.43
C ASP A 125 -0.28 15.48 -16.70
N TYR A 126 0.03 15.58 -15.41
CA TYR A 126 -0.35 16.71 -14.56
C TYR A 126 0.80 17.69 -14.31
N HIS A 127 1.99 17.39 -14.82
CA HIS A 127 3.18 18.24 -14.68
C HIS A 127 3.25 19.35 -15.71
N TYR A 128 2.56 19.20 -16.85
CA TYR A 128 2.54 20.21 -17.91
C TYR A 128 1.60 21.35 -17.55
N ARG A 129 2.17 22.51 -17.25
CA ARG A 129 1.42 23.72 -16.85
C ARG A 129 0.64 24.40 -17.98
N THR A 130 1.00 24.14 -19.20
CA THR A 130 0.31 24.70 -20.36
C THR A 130 -1.07 24.06 -20.59
N ASP A 131 -1.27 22.88 -20.01
CA ASP A 131 -2.51 22.17 -20.14
C ASP A 131 -3.48 22.58 -19.02
N LYS A 132 -4.78 22.64 -19.35
CA LYS A 132 -5.84 22.97 -18.39
C LYS A 132 -6.07 21.89 -17.32
N VAL A 133 -5.39 20.74 -17.43
CA VAL A 133 -5.58 19.58 -16.57
C VAL A 133 -4.47 19.56 -15.52
N HIS A 134 -4.82 19.83 -14.27
CA HIS A 134 -3.91 19.86 -13.14
C HIS A 134 -4.05 18.67 -12.21
N PHE A 135 -4.72 17.60 -12.64
CA PHE A 135 -4.90 16.40 -11.84
C PHE A 135 -4.62 15.14 -12.64
N THR A 136 -4.27 14.07 -11.94
CA THR A 136 -4.19 12.73 -12.52
C THR A 136 -4.74 11.71 -11.56
N PRO A 137 -5.70 10.86 -11.99
CA PRO A 137 -5.95 9.60 -11.32
C PRO A 137 -4.74 8.69 -11.51
N TYR A 138 -4.47 7.83 -10.54
CA TYR A 138 -3.42 6.83 -10.66
C TYR A 138 -3.82 5.53 -9.98
N LEU A 139 -3.26 4.43 -10.46
CA LEU A 139 -3.29 3.13 -9.82
C LEU A 139 -1.89 2.80 -9.34
N PHE A 140 -1.80 2.04 -8.27
CA PHE A 140 -0.51 1.58 -7.78
C PHE A 140 -0.58 0.14 -7.31
N ALA A 141 0.56 -0.56 -7.44
CA ALA A 141 0.77 -1.87 -6.87
C ALA A 141 2.27 -2.06 -6.59
N GLY A 142 2.60 -2.94 -5.64
CA GLY A 142 3.99 -3.17 -5.29
C GLY A 142 4.21 -4.20 -4.21
N LEU A 143 5.32 -4.07 -3.50
CA LEU A 143 5.71 -4.92 -2.38
C LEU A 143 5.97 -4.06 -1.15
N ALA A 144 5.65 -4.61 0.01
CA ALA A 144 5.92 -3.97 1.29
C ALA A 144 6.42 -5.00 2.31
N GLY A 145 7.36 -4.57 3.13
CA GLY A 145 7.68 -5.24 4.37
C GLY A 145 7.04 -4.48 5.52
N PHE A 146 6.41 -5.17 6.45
CA PHE A 146 5.81 -4.53 7.60
C PHE A 146 6.25 -5.18 8.91
N TYR A 147 6.31 -4.37 9.95
CA TYR A 147 6.48 -4.78 11.33
C TYR A 147 5.22 -4.37 12.09
N ALA A 148 4.55 -5.34 12.69
CA ALA A 148 3.37 -5.10 13.49
C ALA A 148 3.61 -5.54 14.95
N ASN A 149 3.08 -4.76 15.88
CA ASN A 149 3.02 -5.11 17.29
C ASN A 149 1.56 -5.03 17.72
N THR A 150 0.97 -6.18 18.02
CA THR A 150 -0.45 -6.29 18.31
C THR A 150 -0.68 -6.95 19.66
N THR A 151 -1.78 -6.59 20.30
CA THR A 151 -2.24 -7.18 21.56
C THR A 151 -3.73 -7.49 21.38
N THR A 152 -4.08 -8.75 21.56
CA THR A 152 -5.46 -9.23 21.52
C THR A 152 -5.87 -9.66 22.92
N VAL A 153 -7.01 -9.15 23.38
CA VAL A 153 -7.56 -9.43 24.71
C VAL A 153 -9.04 -9.80 24.56
N SER A 154 -9.50 -10.83 25.25
CA SER A 154 -10.92 -11.16 25.39
C SER A 154 -11.48 -10.61 26.69
N ASN A 155 -12.68 -10.04 26.63
CA ASN A 155 -13.43 -9.64 27.83
C ASN A 155 -14.17 -10.81 28.47
N ASN A 156 -14.25 -11.97 27.80
CA ASN A 156 -14.85 -13.18 28.35
C ASN A 156 -13.88 -13.85 29.36
N PRO A 157 -14.24 -13.99 30.67
CA PRO A 157 -13.34 -14.58 31.68
C PRO A 157 -12.88 -15.98 31.34
N LEU A 158 -13.68 -16.78 30.64
CA LEU A 158 -13.36 -18.16 30.27
C LEU A 158 -12.29 -18.25 29.19
N LEU A 159 -12.13 -17.19 28.39
CA LEU A 159 -11.22 -17.14 27.25
C LEU A 159 -9.98 -16.26 27.51
N GLN A 160 -9.93 -15.55 28.63
CA GLN A 160 -8.82 -14.62 28.93
C GLN A 160 -7.44 -15.29 28.90
N ALA A 161 -7.35 -16.53 29.36
CA ALA A 161 -6.08 -17.26 29.38
C ALA A 161 -5.56 -17.57 27.97
N SER A 162 -6.46 -17.83 27.01
CA SER A 162 -6.11 -18.15 25.63
C SER A 162 -5.92 -16.90 24.74
N PHE A 163 -6.60 -15.80 25.09
CA PHE A 163 -6.65 -14.59 24.26
C PHE A 163 -5.76 -13.44 24.74
N ASN A 164 -5.17 -13.51 25.90
CA ASN A 164 -4.30 -12.43 26.38
C ASN A 164 -2.90 -12.56 25.77
N GLN A 165 -2.82 -12.40 24.46
CA GLN A 165 -1.60 -12.55 23.69
C GLN A 165 -1.08 -11.19 23.24
N LYS A 166 0.21 -10.99 23.44
CA LYS A 166 0.96 -9.84 22.94
C LYS A 166 2.12 -10.37 22.12
N GLY A 167 2.26 -9.88 20.91
CA GLY A 167 3.35 -10.29 20.06
C GLY A 167 3.73 -9.24 19.03
N SER A 168 4.92 -9.38 18.52
CA SER A 168 5.42 -8.60 17.38
C SER A 168 5.75 -9.54 16.24
N MET A 169 5.50 -9.09 15.03
CA MET A 169 5.75 -9.86 13.83
C MET A 169 6.34 -9.00 12.72
N LEU A 170 7.14 -9.64 11.89
CA LEU A 170 7.64 -9.10 10.65
C LEU A 170 7.01 -9.90 9.50
N GLY A 171 6.46 -9.23 8.50
CA GLY A 171 5.81 -9.89 7.40
C GLY A 171 5.97 -9.13 6.08
N LEU A 172 5.51 -9.78 5.02
CA LEU A 172 5.41 -9.19 3.68
C LEU A 172 3.95 -8.91 3.35
N ALA A 173 3.72 -7.86 2.56
CA ALA A 173 2.40 -7.51 2.06
C ALA A 173 2.49 -7.04 0.61
N ILE A 174 1.38 -7.14 -0.10
CA ILE A 174 1.18 -6.54 -1.42
C ILE A 174 0.26 -5.34 -1.25
N PRO A 175 0.79 -4.11 -1.27
CA PRO A 175 -0.02 -2.90 -1.38
C PRO A 175 -0.54 -2.76 -2.80
N ALA A 176 -1.83 -2.45 -2.94
CA ALA A 176 -2.46 -2.07 -4.19
C ALA A 176 -3.58 -1.06 -3.93
N GLY A 177 -3.84 -0.17 -4.88
CA GLY A 177 -4.88 0.83 -4.71
C GLY A 177 -4.95 1.85 -5.82
N ALA A 178 -5.70 2.91 -5.53
CA ALA A 178 -5.93 4.01 -6.43
C ALA A 178 -5.82 5.35 -5.69
N GLY A 179 -5.56 6.40 -6.44
CA GLY A 179 -5.54 7.74 -5.90
C GLY A 179 -5.69 8.81 -6.96
N ILE A 180 -5.71 10.04 -6.50
CA ILE A 180 -5.75 11.22 -7.36
C ILE A 180 -4.65 12.17 -6.88
N LYS A 181 -3.86 12.68 -7.81
CA LYS A 181 -2.90 13.76 -7.57
C LYS A 181 -3.44 15.04 -8.18
N TYR A 182 -3.34 16.13 -7.47
CA TYR A 182 -3.73 17.45 -7.91
C TYR A 182 -2.59 18.44 -7.71
N ALA A 183 -2.14 19.08 -8.78
CA ALA A 183 -1.09 20.09 -8.71
C ALA A 183 -1.66 21.42 -8.20
N LEU A 184 -1.36 21.76 -6.95
CA LEU A 184 -1.74 23.04 -6.33
C LEU A 184 -0.89 24.19 -6.88
N SER A 185 0.39 23.92 -7.12
CA SER A 185 1.34 24.88 -7.69
C SER A 185 2.42 24.15 -8.50
N GLU A 186 3.44 24.88 -8.99
CA GLU A 186 4.57 24.31 -9.75
C GLU A 186 5.29 23.19 -8.97
N HIS A 187 5.36 23.35 -7.68
CA HIS A 187 6.12 22.47 -6.83
C HIS A 187 5.28 21.71 -5.82
N LEU A 188 4.05 22.14 -5.56
CA LEU A 188 3.21 21.54 -4.53
C LEU A 188 2.06 20.74 -5.14
N ASN A 189 1.96 19.47 -4.71
CA ASN A 189 0.89 18.58 -5.12
C ASN A 189 0.13 18.06 -3.90
N LEU A 190 -1.18 17.98 -4.04
CA LEU A 190 -2.08 17.31 -3.11
C LEU A 190 -2.38 15.90 -3.65
N GLY A 191 -2.30 14.89 -2.80
CA GLY A 191 -2.64 13.52 -3.13
C GLY A 191 -3.78 13.02 -2.25
N LEU A 192 -4.72 12.31 -2.86
CA LEU A 192 -5.71 11.47 -2.18
C LEU A 192 -5.43 10.03 -2.56
N GLU A 193 -5.37 9.12 -1.59
CA GLU A 193 -5.06 7.72 -1.81
C GLU A 193 -5.98 6.82 -1.00
N VAL A 194 -6.43 5.73 -1.64
CA VAL A 194 -7.09 4.61 -0.99
C VAL A 194 -6.43 3.34 -1.48
N GLY A 195 -6.00 2.49 -0.56
CA GLY A 195 -5.33 1.25 -0.91
C GLY A 195 -5.57 0.13 0.09
N VAL A 196 -5.43 -1.07 -0.38
CA VAL A 196 -5.51 -2.31 0.37
C VAL A 196 -4.11 -2.92 0.46
N ARG A 197 -3.81 -3.53 1.57
CA ARG A 197 -2.59 -4.29 1.84
C ARG A 197 -2.99 -5.72 2.15
N LYS A 198 -2.68 -6.62 1.24
CA LYS A 198 -2.85 -8.05 1.47
C LYS A 198 -1.59 -8.59 2.12
N THR A 199 -1.70 -9.09 3.34
CA THR A 199 -0.57 -9.70 4.05
C THR A 199 -0.47 -11.19 3.69
N PHE A 200 0.74 -11.75 3.81
CA PHE A 200 0.98 -13.19 3.65
C PHE A 200 1.05 -13.90 5.01
N THR A 201 0.42 -13.33 6.02
CA THR A 201 0.42 -13.87 7.38
C THR A 201 -0.96 -13.75 7.97
N ASP A 202 -1.29 -14.73 8.80
CA ASP A 202 -2.56 -14.90 9.51
C ASP A 202 -2.35 -14.64 11.02
N GLN A 203 -1.32 -13.90 11.39
CA GLN A 203 -0.94 -13.72 12.80
C GLN A 203 -1.10 -12.27 13.30
N LEU A 204 -1.72 -11.39 12.52
CA LEU A 204 -1.92 -10.00 12.94
C LEU A 204 -2.84 -9.88 14.16
N ASP A 205 -3.77 -10.80 14.33
CA ASP A 205 -4.70 -10.84 15.48
C ASP A 205 -4.36 -11.94 16.51
N HIS A 206 -3.28 -12.71 16.31
CA HIS A 206 -2.88 -13.84 17.14
C HIS A 206 -3.91 -14.98 17.23
N LEU A 207 -4.89 -15.01 16.32
CA LEU A 207 -5.90 -16.08 16.24
C LEU A 207 -5.44 -17.14 15.24
N SER A 208 -4.31 -17.77 15.47
CA SER A 208 -3.85 -18.86 14.62
C SER A 208 -4.56 -20.19 14.94
N THR A 209 -4.60 -21.08 13.96
CA THR A 209 -5.28 -22.39 13.87
C THR A 209 -5.08 -23.40 15.02
N GLN A 210 -4.51 -23.02 16.14
CA GLN A 210 -4.16 -23.97 17.21
C GLN A 210 -5.27 -24.25 18.22
N ASP A 211 -6.37 -23.50 18.19
CA ASP A 211 -7.45 -23.71 19.13
C ASP A 211 -8.71 -24.19 18.39
N PRO A 212 -9.17 -25.45 18.57
CA PRO A 212 -10.34 -25.99 17.86
C PRO A 212 -11.66 -25.28 18.21
N LEU A 213 -11.70 -24.41 19.21
CA LEU A 213 -12.83 -23.58 19.60
C LEU A 213 -12.88 -22.25 18.84
N LEU A 214 -11.81 -21.91 18.14
CA LEU A 214 -11.67 -20.68 17.37
C LEU A 214 -11.71 -21.03 15.89
N VAL A 215 -12.87 -20.86 15.29
CA VAL A 215 -13.05 -21.09 13.86
C VAL A 215 -12.28 -20.00 13.13
N ASN A 216 -11.12 -20.34 12.56
CA ASN A 216 -10.40 -19.52 11.61
C ASN A 216 -11.07 -19.68 10.25
N ILE A 217 -11.80 -18.66 9.79
CA ILE A 217 -12.54 -18.67 8.51
C ILE A 217 -11.74 -17.92 7.43
N HIS A 218 -10.79 -17.06 7.81
CA HIS A 218 -10.07 -16.19 6.90
C HIS A 218 -8.56 -16.50 6.95
N ASP A 219 -8.05 -17.13 5.91
CA ASP A 219 -6.64 -17.57 5.82
C ASP A 219 -5.60 -16.42 5.71
N GLN A 220 -6.00 -15.16 5.59
CA GLN A 220 -5.07 -14.04 5.40
C GLN A 220 -5.67 -12.72 5.89
N ASP A 221 -4.88 -11.97 6.65
CA ASP A 221 -5.24 -10.65 7.14
C ASP A 221 -5.06 -9.56 6.08
N TRP A 222 -5.93 -8.58 6.11
CA TRP A 222 -5.91 -7.41 5.23
C TRP A 222 -5.95 -6.15 6.06
N TYR A 223 -5.33 -5.09 5.59
CA TYR A 223 -5.59 -3.77 6.14
C TYR A 223 -5.70 -2.74 5.02
N TYR A 224 -6.54 -1.75 5.28
CA TYR A 224 -6.81 -0.65 4.37
C TYR A 224 -6.07 0.59 4.87
N TYR A 225 -5.66 1.41 3.93
CA TYR A 225 -5.16 2.75 4.19
C TYR A 225 -5.92 3.72 3.30
N SER A 226 -6.38 4.82 3.89
CA SER A 226 -6.92 5.97 3.16
C SER A 226 -6.29 7.23 3.73
N GLY A 227 -5.88 8.15 2.87
CA GLY A 227 -5.18 9.33 3.35
C GLY A 227 -5.07 10.46 2.34
N VAL A 228 -4.65 11.59 2.88
CA VAL A 228 -4.34 12.82 2.15
C VAL A 228 -2.85 13.08 2.31
N SER A 229 -2.19 13.49 1.25
CA SER A 229 -0.76 13.77 1.24
C SER A 229 -0.45 15.09 0.57
N LEU A 230 0.61 15.74 1.02
CA LEU A 230 1.19 16.91 0.39
C LEU A 230 2.60 16.53 -0.05
N SER A 231 2.95 16.83 -1.32
CA SER A 231 4.27 16.56 -1.86
C SER A 231 4.87 17.76 -2.55
N TYR A 232 6.20 17.81 -2.55
CA TYR A 232 7.00 18.83 -3.21
C TYR A 232 7.77 18.21 -4.37
N THR A 233 7.62 18.78 -5.57
CA THR A 233 8.25 18.33 -6.81
C THR A 233 9.54 19.09 -7.09
N PHE A 234 10.59 18.34 -7.37
CA PHE A 234 11.88 18.84 -7.83
C PHE A 234 12.03 18.61 -9.33
N TYR A 235 12.19 19.68 -10.09
CA TYR A 235 12.45 19.62 -11.53
C TYR A 235 13.95 19.64 -11.80
N LYS A 236 14.46 18.60 -12.44
CA LYS A 236 15.84 18.59 -12.93
C LYS A 236 15.86 18.98 -14.39
N ILE A 237 16.01 20.28 -14.67
CA ILE A 237 16.17 20.79 -16.05
C ILE A 237 17.55 20.33 -16.53
N ARG A 238 17.60 19.41 -17.49
CA ARG A 238 18.82 19.12 -18.25
C ARG A 238 18.88 20.12 -19.39
N CYS A 239 19.73 21.13 -19.28
CA CYS A 239 20.06 21.96 -20.44
C CYS A 239 20.64 21.04 -21.52
N PRO A 240 20.16 21.13 -22.78
CA PRO A 240 20.77 20.40 -23.88
C PRO A 240 22.26 20.79 -23.94
N ASN A 241 23.12 19.77 -24.14
CA ASN A 241 24.56 20.02 -24.30
C ASN A 241 24.75 21.11 -25.34
N GLN A 242 25.49 22.18 -24.96
CA GLN A 242 25.79 23.25 -25.89
C GLN A 242 26.27 22.66 -27.23
N TYR A 243 25.62 23.07 -28.30
CA TYR A 243 25.98 22.68 -29.66
C TYR A 243 27.49 22.94 -29.85
N LYS A 244 28.32 21.90 -29.86
CA LYS A 244 29.73 22.03 -30.20
C LYS A 244 29.77 22.51 -31.64
N LYS A 245 30.07 23.82 -31.81
CA LYS A 245 30.17 24.48 -33.10
C LYS A 245 31.14 23.69 -33.97
N ASN A 246 30.61 22.91 -34.89
CA ASN A 246 31.42 22.10 -35.80
C ASN A 246 32.05 23.05 -36.81
N LYS A 247 33.31 23.45 -36.60
CA LYS A 247 34.07 24.37 -37.46
C LYS A 247 34.19 23.92 -38.93
N LYS A 248 33.77 22.70 -39.26
CA LYS A 248 33.82 22.15 -40.62
C LYS A 248 32.58 22.44 -41.48
N LEU A 249 31.53 23.02 -40.90
CA LEU A 249 30.29 23.38 -41.66
C LEU A 249 30.24 24.86 -42.11
N LEU A 250 31.32 25.61 -41.89
CA LEU A 250 31.43 27.00 -42.29
C LEU A 250 32.58 27.21 -43.31
N LYS A 251 32.68 26.33 -44.31
CA LYS A 251 33.47 26.56 -45.52
C LYS A 251 32.56 26.52 -46.73
#